data_5702c2701cd11dfed186240ecf7d623e
#
_entry.id   5702c2701cd11dfed186240ecf7d623e
#
_cell.length_a   1.000
_cell.length_b   1.000
_cell.length_c   1.000
_cell.angle_alpha   90.00
_cell.angle_beta   90.00
_cell.angle_gamma   90.00
#
_symmetry.space_group_name_H-M   'P 1'
#
loop_
_entity.id
_entity.type
_entity.pdbx_description
1 polymer ?
#
loop_
_entity_poly.entity_id
_entity_poly.type
_entity_poly.pdbx_seq_one_letter_code
_entity_poly.pdbx_strand_id
1 'polypeptide(L)'
;YRMITTPIQNSMGPSCADPRSGEIIQGDVLFYSNIIKLLHNWRFVQTATVDPKVRKAVFDDETMGSSLRYVAAHEIGHTLGLMHNFGASYSYPVDSLRSATFTQKYGTTPSIMDYTRYNYVAQPEDKGVALTPPLLGVYDKFAIKWGYKPIFDAASPEDEKATLNKWIKEKENDPMYKYGPQPFINEV
;
A
#
# COMPACT_ATOMS: atom_id res chain seq x y z
N TYR A 1 -13.04 -9.05 8.49
CA TYR A 1 -13.11 -7.62 8.86
C TYR A 1 -13.87 -7.43 10.15
N ARG A 2 -13.30 -6.66 11.07
CA ARG A 2 -13.95 -6.30 12.34
C ARG A 2 -13.88 -4.78 12.52
N MET A 3 -15.05 -4.16 12.78
CA MET A 3 -15.12 -2.77 13.21
C MET A 3 -15.03 -2.72 14.73
N ILE A 4 -14.07 -1.97 15.27
CA ILE A 4 -13.85 -1.84 16.72
C ILE A 4 -14.19 -0.41 17.12
N THR A 5 -15.17 -0.27 18.01
CA THR A 5 -15.56 1.04 18.54
C THR A 5 -14.54 1.51 19.57
N THR A 6 -13.73 2.51 19.19
CA THR A 6 -12.67 3.06 20.01
C THR A 6 -12.33 4.48 19.54
N PRO A 7 -11.85 5.37 20.44
CA PRO A 7 -11.33 6.67 20.05
C PRO A 7 -9.98 6.62 19.31
N ILE A 8 -9.34 5.46 19.27
CA ILE A 8 -8.05 5.28 18.60
C ILE A 8 -8.23 5.45 17.08
N GLN A 9 -7.32 6.20 16.46
CA GLN A 9 -7.30 6.48 15.03
C GLN A 9 -6.30 5.54 14.33
N ASN A 10 -6.71 4.29 14.11
CA ASN A 10 -5.83 3.26 13.53
C ASN A 10 -6.62 2.20 12.76
N SER A 11 -5.88 1.34 12.06
CA SER A 11 -6.30 0.05 11.53
C SER A 11 -5.14 -0.93 11.70
N MET A 12 -5.41 -2.22 11.65
CA MET A 12 -4.39 -3.27 11.78
C MET A 12 -4.77 -4.49 10.94
N GLY A 13 -3.77 -5.15 10.36
CA GLY A 13 -3.90 -6.41 9.63
C GLY A 13 -3.10 -7.54 10.29
N PRO A 14 -3.39 -7.93 11.55
CA PRO A 14 -2.66 -9.01 12.19
C PRO A 14 -2.91 -10.36 11.52
N SER A 15 -1.87 -11.19 11.50
CA SER A 15 -1.95 -12.60 11.09
C SER A 15 -1.37 -13.50 12.16
N CYS A 16 -1.85 -14.73 12.19
CA CYS A 16 -1.31 -15.81 13.02
C CYS A 16 -0.81 -16.90 12.07
N ALA A 17 0.47 -17.21 12.16
CA ALA A 17 1.08 -18.25 11.33
C ALA A 17 1.55 -19.44 12.18
N ASP A 18 1.53 -20.64 11.59
CA ASP A 18 2.15 -21.82 12.18
C ASP A 18 3.69 -21.62 12.20
N PRO A 19 4.32 -21.61 13.38
CA PRO A 19 5.76 -21.35 13.48
C PRO A 19 6.64 -22.43 12.82
N ARG A 20 6.07 -23.61 12.50
CA ARG A 20 6.80 -24.71 11.86
C ARG A 20 6.84 -24.57 10.35
N SER A 21 5.77 -24.07 9.74
CA SER A 21 5.61 -24.02 8.27
C SER A 21 5.59 -22.60 7.72
N GLY A 22 5.25 -21.59 8.56
CA GLY A 22 4.96 -20.24 8.10
C GLY A 22 3.56 -20.09 7.48
N GLU A 23 2.74 -21.17 7.47
CA GLU A 23 1.36 -21.10 6.96
C GLU A 23 0.53 -20.14 7.77
N ILE A 24 -0.13 -19.20 7.09
CA ILE A 24 -1.03 -18.24 7.73
C ILE A 24 -2.36 -18.94 8.03
N ILE A 25 -2.58 -19.23 9.32
CA ILE A 25 -3.78 -19.91 9.80
C ILE A 25 -4.97 -18.96 9.92
N GLN A 26 -4.69 -17.69 10.29
CA GLN A 26 -5.69 -16.65 10.47
C GLN A 26 -5.13 -15.28 10.10
N GLY A 27 -5.93 -14.49 9.38
CA GLY A 27 -5.68 -13.08 9.13
C GLY A 27 -6.93 -12.27 9.46
N ASP A 28 -6.78 -11.23 10.26
CA ASP A 28 -7.86 -10.31 10.63
C ASP A 28 -7.56 -8.91 10.11
N VAL A 29 -8.59 -8.21 9.63
CA VAL A 29 -8.52 -6.77 9.37
C VAL A 29 -9.36 -6.04 10.40
N LEU A 30 -8.70 -5.26 11.24
CA LEU A 30 -9.30 -4.51 12.33
C LEU A 30 -9.39 -3.03 11.95
N PHE A 31 -10.61 -2.52 11.79
CA PHE A 31 -10.86 -1.10 11.60
C PHE A 31 -11.33 -0.49 12.90
N TYR A 32 -10.61 0.50 13.38
CA TYR A 32 -11.04 1.31 14.50
C TYR A 32 -11.98 2.41 14.01
N SER A 33 -13.12 2.59 14.67
CA SER A 33 -14.18 3.48 14.18
C SER A 33 -13.71 4.91 13.90
N ASN A 34 -12.70 5.38 14.62
CA ASN A 34 -12.16 6.73 14.48
C ASN A 34 -11.11 6.87 13.35
N ILE A 35 -10.83 5.80 12.58
CA ILE A 35 -9.98 5.89 11.38
C ILE A 35 -10.56 6.88 10.35
N ILE A 36 -11.88 7.02 10.30
CA ILE A 36 -12.57 7.96 9.42
C ILE A 36 -12.08 9.39 9.65
N LYS A 37 -11.94 9.79 10.92
CA LYS A 37 -11.43 11.12 11.27
C LYS A 37 -9.97 11.31 10.84
N LEU A 38 -9.14 10.29 11.00
CA LEU A 38 -7.75 10.31 10.58
C LEU A 38 -7.63 10.50 9.07
N LEU A 39 -8.36 9.69 8.30
CA LEU A 39 -8.36 9.76 6.83
C LEU A 39 -8.90 11.08 6.30
N HIS A 40 -9.96 11.62 6.94
CA HIS A 40 -10.48 12.94 6.63
C HIS A 40 -9.40 14.02 6.81
N ASN A 41 -8.74 14.04 7.98
CA ASN A 41 -7.73 15.03 8.30
C ASN A 41 -6.52 14.95 7.36
N TRP A 42 -5.99 13.75 7.11
CA TRP A 42 -4.87 13.58 6.20
C TRP A 42 -5.19 14.03 4.79
N ARG A 43 -6.32 13.58 4.25
CA ARG A 43 -6.70 13.94 2.88
C ARG A 43 -6.97 15.43 2.74
N PHE A 44 -7.64 16.03 3.70
CA PHE A 44 -7.86 17.48 3.73
C PHE A 44 -6.53 18.24 3.73
N VAL A 45 -5.64 17.96 4.69
CA VAL A 45 -4.37 18.69 4.83
C VAL A 45 -3.48 18.55 3.59
N GLN A 46 -3.46 17.36 2.98
CA GLN A 46 -2.55 17.07 1.87
C GLN A 46 -3.09 17.47 0.49
N THR A 47 -4.41 17.50 0.29
CA THR A 47 -4.95 17.69 -1.06
C THR A 47 -5.99 18.81 -1.18
N ALA A 48 -6.38 19.50 -0.11
CA ALA A 48 -7.43 20.52 -0.18
C ALA A 48 -7.10 21.70 -1.11
N THR A 49 -5.83 21.98 -1.35
CA THR A 49 -5.40 23.03 -2.30
C THR A 49 -5.78 22.71 -3.74
N VAL A 50 -5.80 21.41 -4.11
CA VAL A 50 -6.01 20.93 -5.48
C VAL A 50 -7.29 20.11 -5.66
N ASP A 51 -7.88 19.60 -4.56
CA ASP A 51 -9.11 18.79 -4.57
C ASP A 51 -10.27 19.51 -3.87
N PRO A 52 -11.20 20.14 -4.62
CA PRO A 52 -12.37 20.78 -4.02
C PRO A 52 -13.30 19.80 -3.26
N LYS A 53 -13.28 18.50 -3.59
CA LYS A 53 -14.15 17.49 -2.96
C LYS A 53 -13.87 17.32 -1.47
N VAL A 54 -12.63 17.60 -1.04
CA VAL A 54 -12.23 17.45 0.35
C VAL A 54 -12.37 18.71 1.20
N ARG A 55 -12.88 19.82 0.62
CA ARG A 55 -13.11 21.09 1.34
C ARG A 55 -14.48 21.11 2.06
N LYS A 56 -14.84 19.98 2.65
CA LYS A 56 -16.12 19.78 3.33
C LYS A 56 -15.85 19.20 4.72
N ALA A 57 -16.71 19.54 5.68
CA ALA A 57 -16.65 18.97 7.04
C ALA A 57 -16.91 17.45 7.04
N VAL A 58 -17.73 16.97 6.11
CA VAL A 58 -18.00 15.55 5.88
C VAL A 58 -17.78 15.25 4.41
N PHE A 59 -16.95 14.26 4.12
CA PHE A 59 -16.74 13.78 2.74
C PHE A 59 -17.97 13.01 2.26
N ASP A 60 -18.21 13.02 0.95
CA ASP A 60 -19.14 12.10 0.33
C ASP A 60 -18.63 10.66 0.39
N ASP A 61 -19.54 9.70 0.19
CA ASP A 61 -19.26 8.26 0.32
C ASP A 61 -18.17 7.77 -0.65
N GLU A 62 -18.09 8.34 -1.84
CA GLU A 62 -17.05 7.99 -2.81
C GLU A 62 -15.68 8.46 -2.34
N THR A 63 -15.60 9.71 -1.89
CA THR A 63 -14.35 10.33 -1.42
C THR A 63 -13.82 9.63 -0.18
N MET A 64 -14.67 9.38 0.83
CA MET A 64 -14.28 8.63 2.02
C MET A 64 -14.04 7.16 1.70
N GLY A 65 -14.90 6.55 0.88
CA GLY A 65 -14.79 5.15 0.48
C GLY A 65 -13.48 4.85 -0.27
N SER A 66 -12.98 5.77 -1.11
CA SER A 66 -11.67 5.60 -1.77
C SER A 66 -10.52 5.54 -0.76
N SER A 67 -10.58 6.36 0.29
CA SER A 67 -9.59 6.37 1.37
C SER A 67 -9.65 5.09 2.20
N LEU A 68 -10.86 4.63 2.53
CA LEU A 68 -11.06 3.37 3.26
C LEU A 68 -10.61 2.15 2.46
N ARG A 69 -10.87 2.11 1.14
CA ARG A 69 -10.41 1.02 0.27
C ARG A 69 -8.89 0.93 0.22
N TYR A 70 -8.20 2.07 0.17
CA TYR A 70 -6.74 2.09 0.24
C TYR A 70 -6.23 1.47 1.54
N VAL A 71 -6.75 1.90 2.69
CA VAL A 71 -6.36 1.34 4.00
C VAL A 71 -6.73 -0.14 4.08
N ALA A 72 -7.92 -0.54 3.63
CA ALA A 72 -8.33 -1.94 3.60
C ALA A 72 -7.36 -2.81 2.79
N ALA A 73 -6.94 -2.34 1.62
CA ALA A 73 -5.98 -3.05 0.78
C ALA A 73 -4.60 -3.18 1.47
N HIS A 74 -4.15 -2.13 2.18
CA HIS A 74 -2.93 -2.15 2.98
C HIS A 74 -3.01 -3.22 4.09
N GLU A 75 -4.08 -3.22 4.89
CA GLU A 75 -4.25 -4.21 5.97
C GLU A 75 -4.40 -5.63 5.44
N ILE A 76 -5.07 -5.83 4.29
CA ILE A 76 -5.09 -7.13 3.62
C ILE A 76 -3.68 -7.56 3.21
N GLY A 77 -2.84 -6.63 2.74
CA GLY A 77 -1.43 -6.92 2.45
C GLY A 77 -0.72 -7.54 3.66
N HIS A 78 -0.93 -6.98 4.85
CA HIS A 78 -0.40 -7.57 6.09
C HIS A 78 -0.93 -8.96 6.40
N THR A 79 -2.23 -9.20 6.20
CA THR A 79 -2.80 -10.54 6.40
C THR A 79 -2.27 -11.59 5.42
N LEU A 80 -1.68 -11.15 4.30
CA LEU A 80 -0.99 -12.00 3.32
C LEU A 80 0.53 -12.09 3.58
N GLY A 81 1.01 -11.57 4.71
CA GLY A 81 2.43 -11.62 5.09
C GLY A 81 3.30 -10.51 4.50
N LEU A 82 2.73 -9.52 3.82
CA LEU A 82 3.52 -8.39 3.32
C LEU A 82 3.91 -7.46 4.48
N MET A 83 5.19 -7.12 4.51
CA MET A 83 5.75 -6.13 5.44
C MET A 83 5.72 -4.73 4.82
N HIS A 84 5.83 -3.68 5.65
CA HIS A 84 5.97 -2.32 5.15
C HIS A 84 7.13 -2.18 4.17
N ASN A 85 6.88 -1.49 3.05
CA ASN A 85 7.89 -1.16 2.05
C ASN A 85 8.09 0.36 1.97
N PHE A 86 8.72 0.95 2.99
CA PHE A 86 8.89 2.40 3.11
C PHE A 86 9.87 2.99 2.08
N GLY A 87 10.62 2.15 1.37
CA GLY A 87 11.45 2.57 0.24
C GLY A 87 10.71 2.71 -1.08
N ALA A 88 9.45 2.29 -1.16
CA ALA A 88 8.74 2.22 -2.43
C ALA A 88 8.54 3.59 -3.09
N SER A 89 8.01 4.56 -2.36
CA SER A 89 7.71 5.90 -2.91
C SER A 89 8.94 6.66 -3.38
N TYR A 90 10.12 6.36 -2.84
CA TYR A 90 11.38 6.95 -3.30
C TYR A 90 11.67 6.71 -4.79
N SER A 91 11.11 5.63 -5.35
CA SER A 91 11.31 5.29 -6.77
C SER A 91 10.57 6.20 -7.76
N TYR A 92 9.59 7.00 -7.28
CA TYR A 92 8.81 7.88 -8.15
C TYR A 92 9.32 9.33 -8.08
N PRO A 93 9.90 9.86 -9.18
CA PRO A 93 10.28 11.26 -9.22
C PRO A 93 9.11 12.21 -9.01
N VAL A 94 9.36 13.37 -8.41
CA VAL A 94 8.33 14.40 -8.15
C VAL A 94 7.58 14.79 -9.43
N ASP A 95 8.32 14.97 -10.54
CA ASP A 95 7.72 15.31 -11.84
C ASP A 95 6.75 14.23 -12.34
N SER A 96 7.03 12.97 -12.04
CA SER A 96 6.12 11.86 -12.35
C SER A 96 4.84 11.92 -11.51
N LEU A 97 4.93 12.32 -10.25
CA LEU A 97 3.77 12.51 -9.38
C LEU A 97 2.89 13.69 -9.80
N ARG A 98 3.43 14.62 -10.58
CA ARG A 98 2.72 15.75 -11.20
C ARG A 98 2.17 15.42 -12.60
N SER A 99 2.47 14.24 -13.14
CA SER A 99 2.00 13.78 -14.45
C SER A 99 0.69 12.99 -14.34
N ALA A 100 -0.37 13.46 -14.99
CA ALA A 100 -1.65 12.74 -15.06
C ALA A 100 -1.49 11.35 -15.69
N THR A 101 -0.78 11.27 -16.83
CA THR A 101 -0.54 9.99 -17.53
C THR A 101 0.19 8.99 -16.67
N PHE A 102 1.21 9.44 -15.92
CA PHE A 102 1.98 8.57 -15.04
C PHE A 102 1.12 8.11 -13.86
N THR A 103 0.50 9.04 -13.13
CA THR A 103 -0.23 8.74 -11.90
C THR A 103 -1.51 7.95 -12.15
N GLN A 104 -2.17 8.12 -13.30
CA GLN A 104 -3.31 7.29 -13.69
C GLN A 104 -2.90 5.84 -13.99
N LYS A 105 -1.68 5.62 -14.50
CA LYS A 105 -1.17 4.29 -14.83
C LYS A 105 -0.55 3.57 -13.63
N TYR A 106 0.25 4.27 -12.86
CA TYR A 106 1.09 3.69 -11.80
C TYR A 106 0.66 4.07 -10.39
N GLY A 107 -0.27 5.03 -10.25
CA GLY A 107 -0.61 5.61 -8.95
C GLY A 107 0.47 6.54 -8.40
N THR A 108 0.48 6.70 -7.10
CA THR A 108 1.40 7.59 -6.38
C THR A 108 2.53 6.86 -5.66
N THR A 109 2.52 5.54 -5.70
CA THR A 109 3.54 4.66 -5.11
C THR A 109 3.51 3.30 -5.80
N PRO A 110 4.64 2.60 -5.96
CA PRO A 110 4.65 1.23 -6.46
C PRO A 110 4.16 0.19 -5.44
N SER A 111 4.01 0.55 -4.17
CA SER A 111 3.51 -0.35 -3.13
C SER A 111 2.55 0.33 -2.17
N ILE A 112 1.40 -0.31 -1.93
CA ILE A 112 0.44 0.10 -0.89
C ILE A 112 0.96 -0.15 0.52
N MET A 113 2.03 -0.93 0.67
CA MET A 113 2.68 -1.18 1.95
C MET A 113 3.61 -0.03 2.38
N ASP A 114 3.65 1.06 1.61
CA ASP A 114 4.28 2.32 1.97
C ASP A 114 3.28 3.29 2.59
N TYR A 115 3.75 4.20 3.44
CA TYR A 115 2.94 5.27 4.05
C TYR A 115 2.96 6.56 3.23
N THR A 116 2.79 6.46 1.91
CA THR A 116 2.79 7.62 1.01
C THR A 116 1.64 8.60 1.22
N ARG A 117 0.56 8.15 1.87
CA ARG A 117 -0.63 8.95 2.10
C ARG A 117 -1.25 9.42 0.77
N TYR A 118 -1.43 10.73 0.60
CA TYR A 118 -2.03 11.33 -0.60
C TYR A 118 -0.99 12.11 -1.40
N ASN A 119 -1.29 12.39 -2.66
CA ASN A 119 -0.39 13.14 -3.54
C ASN A 119 -0.36 14.62 -3.17
N TYR A 120 0.45 14.96 -2.17
CA TYR A 120 0.60 16.34 -1.68
C TYR A 120 1.53 17.20 -2.54
N VAL A 121 2.19 16.62 -3.56
CA VAL A 121 3.07 17.39 -4.47
C VAL A 121 2.31 17.96 -5.66
N ALA A 122 1.10 17.49 -5.92
CA ALA A 122 0.24 18.00 -6.99
C ALA A 122 -0.05 19.50 -6.81
N GLN A 123 0.00 20.23 -7.91
CA GLN A 123 -0.25 21.67 -7.95
C GLN A 123 -1.59 21.98 -8.65
N PRO A 124 -2.17 23.19 -8.46
CA PRO A 124 -3.45 23.54 -9.08
C PRO A 124 -3.51 23.42 -10.61
N GLU A 125 -2.36 23.57 -11.28
CA GLU A 125 -2.22 23.40 -12.72
C GLU A 125 -2.16 21.93 -13.17
N ASP A 126 -1.83 21.00 -12.30
CA ASP A 126 -1.65 19.55 -12.61
C ASP A 126 -3.02 18.87 -12.76
N LYS A 127 -3.69 19.10 -13.86
CA LYS A 127 -5.03 18.55 -14.10
C LYS A 127 -5.00 17.04 -14.35
N GLY A 128 -5.90 16.32 -13.70
CA GLY A 128 -6.10 14.88 -13.91
C GLY A 128 -5.07 13.97 -13.22
N VAL A 129 -4.18 14.48 -12.38
CA VAL A 129 -3.29 13.64 -11.57
C VAL A 129 -4.08 12.84 -10.53
N ALA A 130 -3.65 11.61 -10.26
CA ALA A 130 -4.21 10.84 -9.17
C ALA A 130 -3.76 11.43 -7.82
N LEU A 131 -4.71 11.65 -6.93
CA LEU A 131 -4.46 12.24 -5.60
C LEU A 131 -4.43 11.19 -4.48
N THR A 132 -4.93 9.99 -4.76
CA THR A 132 -4.94 8.85 -3.81
C THR A 132 -3.94 7.79 -4.23
N PRO A 133 -3.37 7.04 -3.29
CA PRO A 133 -2.57 5.86 -3.61
C PRO A 133 -3.38 4.85 -4.44
N PRO A 134 -2.71 3.99 -5.22
CA PRO A 134 -3.39 2.90 -5.93
C PRO A 134 -3.93 1.88 -4.93
N LEU A 135 -4.87 1.03 -5.35
CA LEU A 135 -5.28 -0.12 -4.54
C LEU A 135 -4.23 -1.23 -4.54
N LEU A 136 -3.49 -1.36 -5.62
CA LEU A 136 -2.38 -2.31 -5.78
C LEU A 136 -1.30 -1.68 -6.65
N GLY A 137 -0.11 -1.53 -6.09
CA GLY A 137 1.07 -1.08 -6.82
C GLY A 137 1.72 -2.19 -7.65
N VAL A 138 2.69 -1.82 -8.48
CA VAL A 138 3.43 -2.80 -9.31
C VAL A 138 4.29 -3.72 -8.46
N TYR A 139 4.86 -3.21 -7.36
CA TYR A 139 5.59 -4.02 -6.38
C TYR A 139 4.69 -5.03 -5.68
N ASP A 140 3.49 -4.64 -5.27
CA ASP A 140 2.57 -5.52 -4.56
C ASP A 140 2.17 -6.72 -5.41
N LYS A 141 1.86 -6.49 -6.69
CA LYS A 141 1.56 -7.55 -7.67
C LYS A 141 2.74 -8.51 -7.85
N PHE A 142 3.95 -7.97 -7.84
CA PHE A 142 5.17 -8.77 -7.92
C PHE A 142 5.38 -9.60 -6.65
N ALA A 143 5.26 -8.99 -5.47
CA ALA A 143 5.43 -9.65 -4.18
C ALA A 143 4.42 -10.80 -4.00
N ILE A 144 3.15 -10.57 -4.35
CA ILE A 144 2.13 -11.63 -4.33
C ILE A 144 2.42 -12.73 -5.36
N LYS A 145 2.85 -12.36 -6.58
CA LYS A 145 3.28 -13.36 -7.57
C LYS A 145 4.42 -14.20 -7.01
N TRP A 146 5.43 -13.57 -6.42
CA TRP A 146 6.61 -14.26 -5.89
C TRP A 146 6.26 -15.19 -4.74
N GLY A 147 5.41 -14.76 -3.81
CA GLY A 147 5.05 -15.53 -2.61
C GLY A 147 3.95 -16.55 -2.82
N TYR A 148 3.09 -16.40 -3.84
CA TYR A 148 1.86 -17.20 -3.94
C TYR A 148 1.64 -17.90 -5.28
N LYS A 149 2.41 -17.56 -6.32
CA LYS A 149 2.21 -18.21 -7.63
C LYS A 149 2.77 -19.62 -7.59
N PRO A 150 1.94 -20.68 -7.78
CA PRO A 150 2.41 -22.05 -7.83
C PRO A 150 3.45 -22.28 -8.94
N ILE A 151 4.46 -23.09 -8.64
CA ILE A 151 5.49 -23.56 -9.58
C ILE A 151 5.27 -25.05 -9.73
N PHE A 152 4.44 -25.44 -10.69
CA PHE A 152 3.94 -26.81 -10.84
C PHE A 152 5.01 -27.85 -11.19
N ASP A 153 6.16 -27.41 -11.73
CA ASP A 153 7.27 -28.30 -12.10
C ASP A 153 8.24 -28.53 -10.92
N ALA A 154 8.03 -27.90 -9.79
CA ALA A 154 8.82 -28.08 -8.57
C ALA A 154 8.26 -29.23 -7.74
N ALA A 155 9.10 -30.19 -7.39
CA ALA A 155 8.74 -31.31 -6.52
C ALA A 155 8.96 -31.00 -5.02
N SER A 156 9.78 -29.99 -4.72
CA SER A 156 10.11 -29.53 -3.37
C SER A 156 10.28 -28.02 -3.34
N PRO A 157 10.25 -27.35 -2.16
CA PRO A 157 10.53 -25.93 -2.03
C PRO A 157 11.93 -25.55 -2.55
N GLU A 158 12.91 -26.43 -2.46
CA GLU A 158 14.26 -26.21 -2.96
C GLU A 158 14.30 -26.07 -4.47
N ASP A 159 13.44 -26.79 -5.19
CA ASP A 159 13.34 -26.75 -6.65
C ASP A 159 12.76 -25.41 -7.16
N GLU A 160 11.96 -24.73 -6.34
CA GLU A 160 11.39 -23.43 -6.66
C GLU A 160 12.44 -22.31 -6.72
N LYS A 161 13.54 -22.46 -5.99
CA LYS A 161 14.56 -21.42 -5.79
C LYS A 161 15.10 -20.84 -7.10
N ALA A 162 15.32 -21.66 -8.10
CA ALA A 162 15.83 -21.19 -9.40
C ALA A 162 14.85 -20.25 -10.10
N THR A 163 13.55 -20.59 -10.09
CA THR A 163 12.47 -19.80 -10.70
C THR A 163 12.24 -18.51 -9.92
N LEU A 164 12.19 -18.58 -8.59
CA LEU A 164 12.01 -17.41 -7.73
C LEU A 164 13.17 -16.41 -7.90
N ASN A 165 14.41 -16.88 -7.93
CA ASN A 165 15.59 -16.06 -8.18
C ASN A 165 15.57 -15.42 -9.58
N LYS A 166 15.10 -16.15 -10.60
CA LYS A 166 14.92 -15.61 -11.95
C LYS A 166 13.95 -14.42 -11.94
N TRP A 167 12.80 -14.55 -11.29
CA TRP A 167 11.82 -13.46 -11.21
C TRP A 167 12.37 -12.22 -10.50
N ILE A 168 13.22 -12.39 -9.46
CA ILE A 168 13.90 -11.27 -8.79
C ILE A 168 14.89 -10.60 -9.76
N LYS A 169 15.75 -11.38 -10.43
CA LYS A 169 16.74 -10.85 -11.37
C LYS A 169 16.11 -10.09 -12.54
N GLU A 170 14.95 -10.52 -13.02
CA GLU A 170 14.20 -9.80 -14.06
C GLU A 170 13.78 -8.39 -13.64
N LYS A 171 13.77 -8.08 -12.34
CA LYS A 171 13.34 -6.81 -11.75
C LYS A 171 14.47 -6.03 -11.05
N GLU A 172 15.66 -6.60 -10.98
CA GLU A 172 16.78 -6.09 -10.19
C GLU A 172 17.15 -4.64 -10.47
N ASN A 173 17.05 -4.22 -11.74
CA ASN A 173 17.44 -2.87 -12.18
C ASN A 173 16.25 -1.88 -12.26
N ASP A 174 15.04 -2.31 -11.93
CA ASP A 174 13.87 -1.44 -11.95
C ASP A 174 13.57 -0.96 -10.51
N PRO A 175 13.72 0.36 -10.25
CA PRO A 175 13.52 0.91 -8.92
C PRO A 175 12.12 0.70 -8.36
N MET A 176 11.10 0.50 -9.23
CA MET A 176 9.71 0.24 -8.80
C MET A 176 9.55 -1.10 -8.07
N TYR A 177 10.53 -2.01 -8.16
CA TYR A 177 10.50 -3.33 -7.54
C TYR A 177 11.44 -3.46 -6.35
N LYS A 178 12.03 -2.36 -5.89
CA LYS A 178 12.89 -2.38 -4.71
C LYS A 178 12.06 -2.47 -3.42
N TYR A 179 12.62 -3.19 -2.47
CA TYR A 179 12.11 -3.29 -1.11
C TYR A 179 12.99 -2.46 -0.17
N GLY A 180 12.36 -1.57 0.58
CA GLY A 180 13.00 -0.82 1.65
C GLY A 180 12.24 -1.03 2.96
N PRO A 181 12.78 -1.81 3.91
CA PRO A 181 12.08 -2.14 5.15
C PRO A 181 11.84 -0.89 6.00
N GLN A 182 10.85 -0.99 6.88
CA GLN A 182 10.67 -0.03 7.96
C GLN A 182 11.94 0.02 8.82
N PRO A 183 12.55 1.19 9.02
CA PRO A 183 13.67 1.31 9.96
C PRO A 183 13.19 0.92 11.36
N PHE A 184 13.94 0.07 12.05
CA PHE A 184 13.72 -0.14 13.48
C PHE A 184 14.16 1.13 14.18
N ILE A 185 13.20 1.90 14.68
CA ILE A 185 13.48 2.96 15.63
C ILE A 185 13.66 2.23 16.96
N ASN A 186 14.88 2.07 17.40
CA ASN A 186 15.13 1.74 18.80
C ASN A 186 14.64 2.97 19.58
N GLU A 187 13.55 2.81 20.30
CA GLU A 187 13.13 3.79 21.29
C GLU A 187 14.27 3.91 22.31
N VAL A 188 14.92 5.08 22.32
CA VAL A 188 15.92 5.45 23.31
C VAL A 188 15.20 6.01 24.53
#